data_6d81218da0cab416c0ad82af489b57d7
#
_entry.id   6d81218da0cab416c0ad82af489b57d7
#
_cell.length_a   1.000
_cell.length_b   1.000
_cell.length_c   1.000
_cell.angle_alpha   90.00
_cell.angle_beta   90.00
_cell.angle_gamma   90.00
#
_symmetry.space_group_name_H-M   'P 1'
#
loop_
_entity.id
_entity.type
_entity.pdbx_description
1 polymer ?
#
loop_
_entity_poly.entity_id
_entity_poly.type
_entity_poly.pdbx_seq_one_letter_code
_entity_poly.pdbx_strand_id
1 'polypeptide(L)'
;YKASLVENKWKNIEELPFNSNHFSNAHPALSEDESKLYFASDRSGGKGGSDIYYVDIHNGTFGKPKNVGSVVNTNKNEKFPFINSEGALFFSSDGHPGLGLLDVFGTVSNESKNIVSIINLGTPVNSSKDDFSFFMNEDGLSGYFASNRHGGVGSDDIYAYDRLPQLILDGTVYDTINNSPISNAMVTLLDINENVIAKLQTDNNGHYSINIDRDADYVVKVNKDGFVDYENALTSKSIDRNVKTVTNDFSIQP
;
A
#
# COMPACT_ATOMS: atom_id res chain seq x y z
N TYR A 1 20.19 13.48 -16.54
CA TYR A 1 20.08 13.62 -18.00
C TYR A 1 18.71 13.10 -18.43
N LYS A 2 18.17 13.63 -19.54
CA LYS A 2 17.07 13.07 -20.32
C LYS A 2 17.58 12.66 -21.70
N ALA A 3 16.93 11.68 -22.30
CA ALA A 3 17.22 11.21 -23.66
C ALA A 3 15.93 10.79 -24.35
N SER A 4 15.93 10.77 -25.66
CA SER A 4 14.83 10.27 -26.48
C SER A 4 15.19 8.89 -27.06
N LEU A 5 14.24 7.95 -27.04
CA LEU A 5 14.39 6.68 -27.74
C LEU A 5 13.98 6.85 -29.20
N VAL A 6 14.94 6.78 -30.11
CA VAL A 6 14.73 6.91 -31.56
C VAL A 6 15.34 5.70 -32.23
N GLU A 7 14.55 4.93 -32.99
CA GLU A 7 14.99 3.70 -33.68
C GLU A 7 15.73 2.70 -32.73
N ASN A 8 15.15 2.45 -31.55
CA ASN A 8 15.71 1.61 -30.49
C ASN A 8 17.10 2.05 -29.96
N LYS A 9 17.47 3.31 -30.13
CA LYS A 9 18.71 3.89 -29.58
C LYS A 9 18.40 5.15 -28.79
N TRP A 10 19.06 5.32 -27.66
CA TRP A 10 19.00 6.55 -26.89
C TRP A 10 19.77 7.65 -27.63
N LYS A 11 19.05 8.72 -28.03
CA LYS A 11 19.59 9.90 -28.73
C LYS A 11 19.17 11.17 -27.98
N ASN A 12 19.69 12.31 -28.38
CA ASN A 12 19.38 13.64 -27.83
C ASN A 12 19.55 13.67 -26.30
N ILE A 13 20.71 13.21 -25.84
CA ILE A 13 21.04 13.24 -24.41
C ILE A 13 21.27 14.68 -23.99
N GLU A 14 20.48 15.16 -23.04
CA GLU A 14 20.52 16.53 -22.53
C GLU A 14 20.66 16.52 -21.01
N GLU A 15 21.42 17.47 -20.48
CA GLU A 15 21.47 17.71 -19.06
C GLU A 15 20.20 18.42 -18.60
N LEU A 16 19.68 18.05 -17.42
CA LEU A 16 18.49 18.71 -16.86
C LEU A 16 18.87 20.10 -16.34
N PRO A 17 18.01 21.13 -16.54
CA PRO A 17 18.36 22.52 -16.29
C PRO A 17 18.58 22.87 -14.80
N PHE A 18 18.23 21.98 -13.89
CA PHE A 18 18.41 22.15 -12.45
C PHE A 18 19.59 21.35 -11.88
N ASN A 19 20.42 20.74 -12.73
CA ASN A 19 21.67 20.12 -12.32
C ASN A 19 22.74 21.17 -12.02
N SER A 20 23.74 20.78 -11.25
CA SER A 20 24.87 21.64 -10.88
C SER A 20 26.07 20.78 -10.48
N ASN A 21 27.28 21.32 -10.63
CA ASN A 21 28.51 20.68 -10.13
C ASN A 21 28.72 20.83 -8.61
N HIS A 22 27.81 21.53 -7.92
CA HIS A 22 27.92 21.80 -6.48
C HIS A 22 27.11 20.84 -5.61
N PHE A 23 26.24 20.04 -6.21
CA PHE A 23 25.40 19.05 -5.53
C PHE A 23 25.00 17.92 -6.47
N SER A 24 24.57 16.82 -5.88
CA SER A 24 24.12 15.64 -6.60
C SER A 24 22.60 15.64 -6.76
N ASN A 25 22.14 15.10 -7.89
CA ASN A 25 20.76 14.70 -8.10
C ASN A 25 20.77 13.22 -8.48
N ALA A 26 19.97 12.42 -7.80
CA ALA A 26 19.93 10.97 -7.96
C ALA A 26 18.50 10.42 -7.85
N HIS A 27 18.32 9.17 -8.25
CA HIS A 27 17.10 8.38 -8.06
C HIS A 27 15.86 9.09 -8.65
N PRO A 28 15.80 9.34 -9.97
CA PRO A 28 14.66 10.01 -10.59
C PRO A 28 13.42 9.10 -10.61
N ALA A 29 12.24 9.67 -10.33
CA ALA A 29 10.94 9.02 -10.44
C ALA A 29 9.93 9.98 -11.05
N LEU A 30 9.31 9.61 -12.17
CA LEU A 30 8.23 10.36 -12.81
C LEU A 30 6.88 9.99 -12.18
N SER A 31 5.98 10.97 -12.03
CA SER A 31 4.57 10.70 -11.81
C SER A 31 3.97 10.01 -13.04
N GLU A 32 2.88 9.25 -12.87
CA GLU A 32 2.24 8.49 -13.95
C GLU A 32 1.81 9.40 -15.12
N ASP A 33 1.31 10.59 -14.81
CA ASP A 33 0.91 11.62 -15.78
C ASP A 33 2.10 12.43 -16.36
N GLU A 34 3.34 12.08 -15.98
CA GLU A 34 4.58 12.76 -16.34
C GLU A 34 4.60 14.27 -16.03
N SER A 35 3.69 14.75 -15.17
CA SER A 35 3.62 16.17 -14.78
C SER A 35 4.65 16.57 -13.74
N LYS A 36 5.27 15.58 -13.05
CA LYS A 36 6.28 15.80 -12.02
C LYS A 36 7.43 14.80 -12.11
N LEU A 37 8.64 15.30 -11.87
CA LEU A 37 9.82 14.46 -11.67
C LEU A 37 10.29 14.64 -10.22
N TYR A 38 10.26 13.55 -9.46
CA TYR A 38 10.82 13.47 -8.11
C TYR A 38 12.26 12.96 -8.18
N PHE A 39 13.09 13.39 -7.24
CA PHE A 39 14.49 12.97 -7.15
C PHE A 39 15.06 13.27 -5.76
N ALA A 40 16.13 12.58 -5.40
CA ALA A 40 16.92 12.85 -4.20
C ALA A 40 18.03 13.86 -4.54
N SER A 41 18.32 14.80 -3.61
CA SER A 41 19.39 15.78 -3.80
C SER A 41 19.97 16.26 -2.47
N ASP A 42 21.29 16.45 -2.44
CA ASP A 42 22.06 17.06 -1.35
C ASP A 42 22.28 18.58 -1.53
N ARG A 43 21.42 19.21 -2.35
CA ARG A 43 21.49 20.67 -2.60
C ARG A 43 21.32 21.49 -1.33
N SER A 44 22.00 22.64 -1.27
CA SER A 44 21.87 23.58 -0.16
C SER A 44 20.42 24.05 0.04
N GLY A 45 20.02 24.24 1.29
CA GLY A 45 18.65 24.65 1.66
C GLY A 45 17.69 23.48 1.88
N GLY A 46 18.19 22.22 1.86
CA GLY A 46 17.50 21.05 2.34
C GLY A 46 17.48 20.98 3.86
N LYS A 47 16.94 19.87 4.40
CA LYS A 47 16.87 19.60 5.84
C LYS A 47 18.02 18.72 6.32
N GLY A 48 18.43 17.75 5.48
CA GLY A 48 19.41 16.73 5.82
C GLY A 48 20.58 16.64 4.87
N GLY A 49 21.16 15.44 4.81
CA GLY A 49 22.22 15.12 3.86
C GLY A 49 21.70 14.99 2.44
N SER A 50 20.62 14.23 2.25
CA SER A 50 19.91 14.09 0.99
C SER A 50 18.42 14.17 1.26
N ASP A 51 17.73 15.06 0.58
CA ASP A 51 16.28 15.30 0.68
C ASP A 51 15.58 14.91 -0.61
N ILE A 52 14.29 14.56 -0.54
CA ILE A 52 13.43 14.40 -1.71
C ILE A 52 12.93 15.77 -2.18
N TYR A 53 13.12 16.01 -3.47
CA TYR A 53 12.63 17.18 -4.21
C TYR A 53 11.76 16.75 -5.38
N TYR A 54 11.02 17.68 -5.93
CA TYR A 54 10.34 17.52 -7.21
C TYR A 54 10.42 18.78 -8.07
N VAL A 55 10.26 18.60 -9.37
CA VAL A 55 10.01 19.66 -10.34
C VAL A 55 8.68 19.40 -11.04
N ASP A 56 7.93 20.45 -11.31
CA ASP A 56 6.79 20.38 -12.22
C ASP A 56 7.28 20.34 -13.66
N ILE A 57 6.59 19.60 -14.52
CA ILE A 57 6.88 19.46 -15.94
C ILE A 57 5.68 20.00 -16.72
N HIS A 58 5.90 21.01 -17.54
CA HIS A 58 4.88 21.60 -18.42
C HIS A 58 5.38 21.62 -19.86
N ASN A 59 4.71 20.90 -20.75
CA ASN A 59 5.10 20.81 -22.17
C ASN A 59 6.59 20.45 -22.36
N GLY A 60 7.09 19.49 -21.58
CA GLY A 60 8.49 19.04 -21.63
C GLY A 60 9.51 20.01 -20.99
N THR A 61 9.04 21.12 -20.41
CA THR A 61 9.88 22.09 -19.69
C THR A 61 9.84 21.83 -18.19
N PHE A 62 11.03 21.77 -17.58
CA PHE A 62 11.17 21.53 -16.14
C PHE A 62 11.13 22.84 -15.35
N GLY A 63 10.35 22.85 -14.30
CA GLY A 63 10.27 23.94 -13.34
C GLY A 63 11.48 24.01 -12.38
N LYS A 64 11.39 24.90 -11.40
CA LYS A 64 12.39 24.96 -10.32
C LYS A 64 12.17 23.84 -9.31
N PRO A 65 13.24 23.22 -8.79
CA PRO A 65 13.14 22.24 -7.72
C PRO A 65 12.45 22.78 -6.47
N LYS A 66 11.53 21.98 -5.93
CA LYS A 66 10.81 22.23 -4.69
C LYS A 66 11.05 21.07 -3.73
N ASN A 67 11.42 21.38 -2.49
CA ASN A 67 11.53 20.39 -1.43
C ASN A 67 10.13 19.86 -1.07
N VAL A 68 9.96 18.56 -0.91
CA VAL A 68 8.64 17.95 -0.59
C VAL A 68 8.16 18.26 0.82
N GLY A 69 9.02 18.80 1.67
CA GLY A 69 8.66 19.29 3.01
C GLY A 69 9.00 18.34 4.16
N SER A 70 8.68 18.80 5.37
CA SER A 70 9.19 18.22 6.62
C SER A 70 8.47 16.98 7.10
N VAL A 71 7.39 16.60 6.47
CA VAL A 71 6.72 15.32 6.74
C VAL A 71 7.55 14.18 6.15
N VAL A 72 8.18 14.41 5.00
CA VAL A 72 9.03 13.45 4.29
C VAL A 72 10.50 13.62 4.66
N ASN A 73 11.03 14.84 4.53
CA ASN A 73 12.46 15.10 4.71
C ASN A 73 12.84 15.35 6.16
N THR A 74 13.92 14.74 6.61
CA THR A 74 14.47 14.81 7.97
C THR A 74 15.82 15.52 8.01
N ASN A 75 16.53 15.44 9.10
CA ASN A 75 17.91 15.91 9.23
C ASN A 75 18.96 14.87 8.79
N LYS A 76 18.53 13.75 8.21
CA LYS A 76 19.40 12.70 7.70
C LYS A 76 19.24 12.52 6.18
N ASN A 77 18.95 11.33 5.70
CA ASN A 77 18.89 11.06 4.26
C ASN A 77 17.54 10.48 3.86
N GLU A 78 16.94 11.07 2.85
CA GLU A 78 15.80 10.53 2.12
C GLU A 78 16.21 10.30 0.67
N LYS A 79 15.98 9.07 0.19
CA LYS A 79 16.47 8.57 -1.11
C LYS A 79 15.43 7.70 -1.80
N PHE A 80 15.70 7.34 -3.06
CA PHE A 80 14.93 6.38 -3.84
C PHE A 80 13.42 6.66 -3.87
N PRO A 81 12.99 7.86 -4.30
CA PRO A 81 11.57 8.15 -4.45
C PRO A 81 10.93 7.24 -5.51
N PHE A 82 9.70 6.81 -5.27
CA PHE A 82 8.81 6.15 -6.21
C PHE A 82 7.40 6.73 -6.04
N ILE A 83 6.68 6.95 -7.14
CA ILE A 83 5.28 7.44 -7.13
C ILE A 83 4.40 6.35 -7.72
N ASN A 84 3.39 5.91 -6.99
CA ASN A 84 2.40 4.98 -7.53
C ASN A 84 1.33 5.70 -8.37
N SER A 85 0.47 4.94 -9.04
CA SER A 85 -0.64 5.44 -9.86
C SER A 85 -1.65 6.33 -9.11
N GLU A 86 -1.76 6.16 -7.80
CA GLU A 86 -2.62 6.99 -6.94
C GLU A 86 -1.95 8.30 -6.51
N GLY A 87 -0.67 8.50 -6.88
CA GLY A 87 0.12 9.69 -6.53
C GLY A 87 0.72 9.64 -5.12
N ALA A 88 0.73 8.50 -4.45
CA ALA A 88 1.43 8.31 -3.19
C ALA A 88 2.94 8.20 -3.43
N LEU A 89 3.72 8.97 -2.69
CA LEU A 89 5.18 8.95 -2.71
C LEU A 89 5.69 7.87 -1.73
N PHE A 90 6.54 6.98 -2.24
CA PHE A 90 7.35 6.07 -1.45
C PHE A 90 8.80 6.51 -1.49
N PHE A 91 9.54 6.31 -0.43
CA PHE A 91 10.94 6.71 -0.32
C PHE A 91 11.65 5.89 0.76
N SER A 92 12.97 5.89 0.76
CA SER A 92 13.76 5.26 1.81
C SER A 92 14.44 6.32 2.67
N SER A 93 14.41 6.13 3.99
CA SER A 93 14.98 7.09 4.94
C SER A 93 15.70 6.39 6.09
N ASP A 94 16.84 6.97 6.52
CA ASP A 94 17.56 6.65 7.76
C ASP A 94 17.27 7.66 8.88
N GLY A 95 16.33 8.59 8.64
CA GLY A 95 16.00 9.68 9.58
C GLY A 95 14.67 9.49 10.32
N HIS A 96 13.74 8.73 9.76
CA HIS A 96 12.49 8.38 10.41
C HIS A 96 12.64 7.13 11.29
N PRO A 97 11.83 6.97 12.36
CA PRO A 97 11.82 5.75 13.17
C PRO A 97 11.51 4.52 12.33
N GLY A 98 12.41 3.55 12.31
CA GLY A 98 12.36 2.36 11.48
C GLY A 98 12.87 1.11 12.17
N LEU A 99 13.07 0.05 11.39
CA LEU A 99 13.55 -1.25 11.84
C LEU A 99 15.05 -1.41 11.61
N GLY A 100 15.60 -0.71 10.61
CA GLY A 100 16.98 -0.80 10.16
C GLY A 100 17.69 0.54 10.05
N LEU A 101 18.55 0.64 9.02
CA LEU A 101 19.23 1.87 8.64
C LEU A 101 18.36 2.64 7.65
N LEU A 102 18.37 2.27 6.35
CA LEU A 102 17.38 2.76 5.40
C LEU A 102 16.13 1.87 5.48
N ASP A 103 15.00 2.45 5.78
CA ASP A 103 13.69 1.80 5.72
C ASP A 103 12.82 2.47 4.65
N VAL A 104 11.91 1.70 4.05
CA VAL A 104 10.93 2.19 3.07
C VAL A 104 9.72 2.74 3.80
N PHE A 105 9.31 3.95 3.41
CA PHE A 105 8.12 4.65 3.89
C PHE A 105 7.19 5.00 2.75
N GLY A 106 5.90 5.07 3.03
CA GLY A 106 4.87 5.58 2.13
C GLY A 106 4.21 6.83 2.71
N THR A 107 3.79 7.75 1.85
CA THR A 107 3.08 8.96 2.27
C THR A 107 1.56 8.75 2.33
N VAL A 108 0.93 9.45 3.27
CA VAL A 108 -0.53 9.58 3.34
C VAL A 108 -0.89 11.03 3.02
N SER A 109 -1.81 11.22 2.08
CA SER A 109 -2.30 12.53 1.68
C SER A 109 -3.75 12.75 2.12
N ASN A 110 -4.11 13.99 2.41
CA ASN A 110 -5.50 14.38 2.64
C ASN A 110 -6.27 14.57 1.31
N GLU A 111 -7.56 14.90 1.39
CA GLU A 111 -8.43 15.16 0.23
C GLU A 111 -7.90 16.26 -0.71
N SER A 112 -7.15 17.22 -0.18
CA SER A 112 -6.48 18.28 -0.97
C SER A 112 -5.13 17.83 -1.57
N LYS A 113 -4.79 16.55 -1.52
CA LYS A 113 -3.54 15.95 -2.00
C LYS A 113 -2.27 16.49 -1.31
N ASN A 114 -2.39 17.06 -0.11
CA ASN A 114 -1.24 17.44 0.70
C ASN A 114 -0.78 16.23 1.53
N ILE A 115 0.54 15.97 1.56
CA ILE A 115 1.13 14.95 2.41
C ILE A 115 0.97 15.37 3.87
N VAL A 116 0.27 14.58 4.67
CA VAL A 116 -0.03 14.87 6.08
C VAL A 116 0.70 13.95 7.06
N SER A 117 1.05 12.75 6.63
CA SER A 117 1.82 11.78 7.43
C SER A 117 2.55 10.78 6.55
N ILE A 118 3.37 9.96 7.17
CA ILE A 118 4.04 8.82 6.54
C ILE A 118 3.74 7.54 7.34
N ILE A 119 3.86 6.41 6.68
CA ILE A 119 3.80 5.07 7.28
C ILE A 119 5.08 4.33 6.95
N ASN A 120 5.66 3.64 7.94
CA ASN A 120 6.71 2.65 7.72
C ASN A 120 6.06 1.40 7.12
N LEU A 121 6.59 0.85 6.03
CA LEU A 121 5.97 -0.34 5.39
C LEU A 121 6.12 -1.61 6.23
N GLY A 122 6.98 -1.59 7.24
CA GLY A 122 7.16 -2.72 8.15
C GLY A 122 7.69 -3.97 7.47
N THR A 123 7.68 -5.08 8.21
CA THR A 123 8.04 -6.39 7.65
C THR A 123 6.92 -6.92 6.73
N PRO A 124 7.25 -7.64 5.66
CA PRO A 124 8.59 -8.12 5.28
C PRO A 124 9.41 -7.15 4.40
N VAL A 125 8.87 -5.99 4.03
CA VAL A 125 9.59 -5.02 3.18
C VAL A 125 10.77 -4.46 3.94
N ASN A 126 10.57 -3.94 5.14
CA ASN A 126 11.63 -3.42 6.00
C ASN A 126 12.21 -4.51 6.92
N SER A 127 13.50 -4.43 7.16
CA SER A 127 14.29 -5.34 7.99
C SER A 127 15.21 -4.56 8.94
N SER A 128 16.12 -5.25 9.65
CA SER A 128 17.16 -4.60 10.45
C SER A 128 18.35 -4.08 9.64
N LYS A 129 18.26 -4.07 8.32
CA LYS A 129 19.30 -3.67 7.37
C LYS A 129 18.81 -2.50 6.51
N ASP A 130 19.56 -2.16 5.45
CA ASP A 130 19.10 -1.19 4.46
C ASP A 130 18.05 -1.84 3.55
N ASP A 131 16.89 -1.18 3.43
CA ASP A 131 15.80 -1.54 2.54
C ASP A 131 15.45 -0.32 1.69
N PHE A 132 15.54 -0.44 0.36
CA PHE A 132 15.49 0.72 -0.53
C PHE A 132 15.02 0.38 -1.95
N SER A 133 14.91 1.39 -2.82
CA SER A 133 14.48 1.24 -4.22
C SER A 133 13.16 0.50 -4.37
N PHE A 134 12.19 0.83 -3.52
CA PHE A 134 10.86 0.23 -3.56
C PHE A 134 10.14 0.57 -4.85
N PHE A 135 9.51 -0.43 -5.44
CA PHE A 135 8.65 -0.33 -6.62
C PHE A 135 7.39 -1.17 -6.41
N MET A 136 6.25 -0.62 -6.82
CA MET A 136 4.94 -1.28 -6.75
C MET A 136 4.37 -1.40 -8.16
N ASN A 137 3.89 -2.59 -8.51
CA ASN A 137 3.17 -2.80 -9.77
C ASN A 137 1.82 -2.07 -9.75
N GLU A 138 1.19 -1.91 -10.92
CA GLU A 138 -0.09 -1.21 -11.09
C GLU A 138 -1.23 -1.84 -10.27
N ASP A 139 -1.16 -3.15 -9.99
CA ASP A 139 -2.14 -3.86 -9.16
C ASP A 139 -2.13 -3.43 -7.69
N GLY A 140 -1.07 -2.72 -7.23
CA GLY A 140 -0.87 -2.33 -5.84
C GLY A 140 -0.61 -3.49 -4.88
N LEU A 141 -0.51 -4.72 -5.39
CA LEU A 141 -0.42 -5.94 -4.60
C LEU A 141 0.94 -6.62 -4.67
N SER A 142 1.77 -6.24 -5.62
CA SER A 142 3.08 -6.85 -5.84
C SER A 142 4.11 -5.80 -6.25
N GLY A 143 5.39 -6.17 -6.16
CA GLY A 143 6.48 -5.29 -6.55
C GLY A 143 7.83 -5.81 -6.13
N TYR A 144 8.79 -4.89 -6.07
CA TYR A 144 10.18 -5.21 -5.80
C TYR A 144 10.79 -4.16 -4.86
N PHE A 145 11.80 -4.54 -4.13
CA PHE A 145 12.68 -3.63 -3.38
C PHE A 145 14.09 -4.21 -3.32
N ALA A 146 15.07 -3.36 -3.06
CA ALA A 146 16.44 -3.79 -2.83
C ALA A 146 16.73 -3.85 -1.32
N SER A 147 17.58 -4.80 -0.91
CA SER A 147 17.99 -4.93 0.49
C SER A 147 19.33 -5.62 0.63
N ASN A 148 20.10 -5.21 1.65
CA ASN A 148 21.33 -5.89 2.07
C ASN A 148 21.12 -6.83 3.27
N ARG A 149 19.89 -7.33 3.43
CA ARG A 149 19.53 -8.28 4.50
C ARG A 149 20.26 -9.62 4.37
N HIS A 150 20.40 -10.33 5.49
CA HIS A 150 21.01 -11.65 5.48
C HIS A 150 20.22 -12.65 4.62
N GLY A 151 20.96 -13.54 3.96
CA GLY A 151 20.37 -14.61 3.13
C GLY A 151 20.33 -14.31 1.64
N GLY A 152 20.79 -13.14 1.22
CA GLY A 152 21.00 -12.79 -0.17
C GLY A 152 22.31 -13.38 -0.74
N VAL A 153 22.55 -13.12 -2.02
CA VAL A 153 23.74 -13.61 -2.78
C VAL A 153 24.81 -12.51 -2.87
N GLY A 154 24.37 -11.25 -3.04
CA GLY A 154 25.24 -10.08 -3.17
C GLY A 154 25.38 -9.28 -1.88
N SER A 155 25.93 -8.06 -2.01
CA SER A 155 25.88 -7.04 -0.95
C SER A 155 24.50 -6.41 -0.85
N ASP A 156 23.87 -6.18 -2.01
CA ASP A 156 22.50 -5.74 -2.18
C ASP A 156 21.81 -6.69 -3.16
N ASP A 157 20.63 -7.16 -2.81
CA ASP A 157 19.83 -8.08 -3.63
C ASP A 157 18.44 -7.47 -3.89
N ILE A 158 17.81 -7.90 -4.99
CA ILE A 158 16.43 -7.51 -5.32
C ILE A 158 15.48 -8.59 -4.81
N TYR A 159 14.51 -8.17 -4.01
CA TYR A 159 13.47 -9.01 -3.46
C TYR A 159 12.13 -8.68 -4.13
N ALA A 160 11.36 -9.71 -4.46
CA ALA A 160 9.96 -9.55 -4.84
C ALA A 160 9.08 -9.64 -3.58
N TYR A 161 8.01 -8.87 -3.54
CA TYR A 161 6.97 -9.01 -2.53
C TYR A 161 5.60 -9.20 -3.18
N ASP A 162 4.76 -9.94 -2.49
CA ASP A 162 3.36 -10.13 -2.80
C ASP A 162 2.53 -9.74 -1.57
N ARG A 163 1.57 -8.84 -1.76
CA ARG A 163 0.59 -8.46 -0.76
C ARG A 163 -0.77 -9.00 -1.15
N LEU A 164 -1.36 -9.78 -0.30
CA LEU A 164 -2.74 -10.21 -0.48
C LEU A 164 -3.68 -9.17 0.15
N PRO A 165 -4.67 -8.65 -0.59
CA PRO A 165 -5.66 -7.76 -0.01
C PRO A 165 -6.48 -8.50 1.03
N GLN A 166 -6.88 -7.80 2.10
CA GLN A 166 -7.81 -8.33 3.07
C GLN A 166 -9.13 -8.71 2.39
N LEU A 167 -9.70 -9.83 2.77
CA LEU A 167 -11.02 -10.25 2.29
C LEU A 167 -12.12 -9.63 3.13
N ILE A 168 -13.22 -9.31 2.47
CA ILE A 168 -14.47 -8.93 3.11
C ILE A 168 -15.46 -10.09 2.95
N LEU A 169 -15.95 -10.65 4.05
CA LEU A 169 -17.12 -11.52 4.07
C LEU A 169 -18.36 -10.64 4.14
N ASP A 170 -19.16 -10.66 3.09
CA ASP A 170 -20.31 -9.80 2.89
C ASP A 170 -21.54 -10.64 2.64
N GLY A 171 -22.72 -10.24 3.14
CA GLY A 171 -23.93 -11.01 2.90
C GLY A 171 -25.16 -10.49 3.64
N THR A 172 -26.26 -11.18 3.45
CA THR A 172 -27.55 -10.85 4.04
C THR A 172 -28.15 -12.06 4.75
N VAL A 173 -28.77 -11.84 5.89
CA VAL A 173 -29.53 -12.84 6.63
C VAL A 173 -31.00 -12.76 6.25
N TYR A 174 -31.57 -13.88 5.82
CA TYR A 174 -32.96 -14.02 5.36
C TYR A 174 -33.79 -14.96 6.25
N ASP A 175 -35.09 -14.72 6.29
CA ASP A 175 -36.10 -15.64 6.80
C ASP A 175 -36.39 -16.73 5.75
N THR A 176 -36.31 -18.01 6.13
CA THR A 176 -36.55 -19.14 5.21
C THR A 176 -37.99 -19.24 4.71
N ILE A 177 -38.98 -18.66 5.41
CA ILE A 177 -40.39 -18.78 5.05
C ILE A 177 -40.82 -17.77 4.00
N ASN A 178 -40.43 -16.51 4.19
CA ASN A 178 -40.94 -15.39 3.36
C ASN A 178 -39.83 -14.71 2.54
N ASN A 179 -38.59 -15.18 2.70
CA ASN A 179 -37.38 -14.63 2.04
C ASN A 179 -37.17 -13.14 2.30
N SER A 180 -37.65 -12.64 3.44
CA SER A 180 -37.39 -11.25 3.85
C SER A 180 -36.05 -11.12 4.59
N PRO A 181 -35.33 -10.01 4.44
CA PRO A 181 -34.11 -9.77 5.19
C PRO A 181 -34.40 -9.57 6.69
N ILE A 182 -33.54 -10.11 7.54
CA ILE A 182 -33.68 -10.05 9.00
C ILE A 182 -32.75 -9.03 9.58
N SER A 183 -33.29 -7.92 10.08
CA SER A 183 -32.53 -6.90 10.80
C SER A 183 -32.20 -7.31 12.24
N ASN A 184 -31.09 -6.78 12.78
CA ASN A 184 -30.64 -7.05 14.15
C ASN A 184 -30.45 -8.54 14.46
N ALA A 185 -30.14 -9.37 13.46
CA ALA A 185 -29.64 -10.73 13.69
C ALA A 185 -28.17 -10.64 14.12
N MET A 186 -27.78 -11.41 15.13
CA MET A 186 -26.41 -11.45 15.61
C MET A 186 -25.60 -12.41 14.74
N VAL A 187 -24.62 -11.88 14.01
CA VAL A 187 -23.66 -12.64 13.24
C VAL A 187 -22.35 -12.72 14.03
N THR A 188 -21.88 -13.92 14.32
CA THR A 188 -20.63 -14.20 15.04
C THR A 188 -19.73 -15.02 14.16
N LEU A 189 -18.52 -14.53 13.90
CA LEU A 189 -17.45 -15.22 13.20
C LEU A 189 -16.45 -15.78 14.21
N LEU A 190 -16.14 -17.06 14.10
CA LEU A 190 -15.21 -17.78 14.97
C LEU A 190 -14.07 -18.37 14.12
N ASP A 191 -12.89 -18.52 14.71
CA ASP A 191 -11.85 -19.39 14.16
C ASP A 191 -12.14 -20.87 14.44
N ILE A 192 -11.28 -21.76 13.93
CA ILE A 192 -11.40 -23.22 14.14
C ILE A 192 -11.20 -23.66 15.60
N ASN A 193 -10.69 -22.77 16.48
CA ASN A 193 -10.50 -23.02 17.91
C ASN A 193 -11.64 -22.39 18.74
N GLU A 194 -12.74 -21.99 18.08
CA GLU A 194 -13.91 -21.33 18.67
C GLU A 194 -13.61 -19.94 19.30
N ASN A 195 -12.50 -19.29 18.96
CA ASN A 195 -12.24 -17.90 19.37
C ASN A 195 -13.08 -16.95 18.50
N VAL A 196 -13.73 -15.99 19.15
CA VAL A 196 -14.52 -14.96 18.47
C VAL A 196 -13.59 -13.98 17.75
N ILE A 197 -13.68 -13.96 16.41
CA ILE A 197 -12.95 -13.00 15.55
C ILE A 197 -13.76 -11.71 15.39
N ALA A 198 -15.07 -11.85 15.13
CA ALA A 198 -15.97 -10.72 14.98
C ALA A 198 -17.38 -11.07 15.49
N LYS A 199 -18.08 -10.05 15.96
CA LYS A 199 -19.47 -10.17 16.38
C LYS A 199 -20.19 -8.85 16.10
N LEU A 200 -21.26 -8.89 15.28
CA LEU A 200 -22.02 -7.71 14.90
C LEU A 200 -23.49 -8.04 14.65
N GLN A 201 -24.33 -7.04 14.59
CA GLN A 201 -25.72 -7.18 14.21
C GLN A 201 -25.92 -6.76 12.75
N THR A 202 -26.83 -7.46 12.05
CA THR A 202 -27.27 -7.06 10.72
C THR A 202 -27.98 -5.70 10.76
N ASP A 203 -27.84 -4.94 9.71
CA ASP A 203 -28.50 -3.64 9.53
C ASP A 203 -30.01 -3.79 9.26
N ASN A 204 -30.69 -2.68 8.94
CA ASN A 204 -32.12 -2.66 8.64
C ASN A 204 -32.53 -3.46 7.39
N ASN A 205 -31.55 -3.75 6.52
CA ASN A 205 -31.72 -4.56 5.31
C ASN A 205 -31.22 -6.00 5.49
N GLY A 206 -30.95 -6.41 6.74
CA GLY A 206 -30.41 -7.73 7.04
C GLY A 206 -28.94 -7.94 6.65
N HIS A 207 -28.25 -6.89 6.22
CA HIS A 207 -26.88 -6.95 5.69
C HIS A 207 -25.84 -6.97 6.80
N TYR A 208 -24.72 -7.69 6.55
CA TYR A 208 -23.53 -7.71 7.39
C TYR A 208 -22.26 -7.68 6.53
N SER A 209 -21.15 -7.17 7.10
CA SER A 209 -19.87 -7.12 6.45
C SER A 209 -18.76 -7.28 7.49
N ILE A 210 -17.82 -8.24 7.27
CA ILE A 210 -16.76 -8.60 8.21
C ILE A 210 -15.44 -8.74 7.46
N ASN A 211 -14.38 -8.12 7.96
CA ASN A 211 -13.03 -8.39 7.47
C ASN A 211 -12.57 -9.78 7.92
N ILE A 212 -12.05 -10.57 6.98
CA ILE A 212 -11.52 -11.92 7.23
C ILE A 212 -10.11 -12.06 6.65
N ASP A 213 -9.33 -12.97 7.24
CA ASP A 213 -8.02 -13.33 6.69
C ASP A 213 -8.18 -14.29 5.51
N ARG A 214 -7.15 -14.34 4.66
CA ARG A 214 -7.04 -15.34 3.60
C ARG A 214 -6.49 -16.65 4.14
N ASP A 215 -6.72 -17.73 3.39
CA ASP A 215 -6.22 -19.07 3.67
C ASP A 215 -6.59 -19.63 5.06
N ALA A 216 -7.73 -19.18 5.59
CA ALA A 216 -8.24 -19.57 6.90
C ALA A 216 -9.60 -20.27 6.81
N ASP A 217 -9.90 -21.06 7.84
CA ASP A 217 -11.20 -21.69 8.04
C ASP A 217 -11.92 -21.02 9.21
N TYR A 218 -13.23 -20.86 9.09
CA TYR A 218 -14.10 -20.17 10.02
C TYR A 218 -15.38 -20.94 10.30
N VAL A 219 -16.01 -20.59 11.40
CA VAL A 219 -17.39 -20.96 11.71
C VAL A 219 -18.20 -19.69 11.85
N VAL A 220 -19.30 -19.58 11.11
CA VAL A 220 -20.25 -18.48 11.21
C VAL A 220 -21.48 -18.94 11.99
N LYS A 221 -21.84 -18.23 13.04
CA LYS A 221 -23.07 -18.43 13.81
C LYS A 221 -24.00 -17.26 13.61
N VAL A 222 -25.27 -17.54 13.38
CA VAL A 222 -26.32 -16.50 13.27
C VAL A 222 -27.40 -16.81 14.29
N ASN A 223 -27.72 -15.83 15.16
CA ASN A 223 -28.73 -15.94 16.20
C ASN A 223 -29.71 -14.77 16.12
N LYS A 224 -30.99 -15.06 16.29
CA LYS A 224 -32.05 -14.07 16.38
C LYS A 224 -33.20 -14.59 17.23
N ASP A 225 -33.72 -13.78 18.15
CA ASP A 225 -34.86 -14.15 18.97
C ASP A 225 -36.05 -14.54 18.09
N GLY A 226 -36.64 -15.73 18.38
CA GLY A 226 -37.75 -16.29 17.61
C GLY A 226 -37.32 -17.09 16.37
N PHE A 227 -36.01 -17.29 16.16
CA PHE A 227 -35.44 -18.10 15.08
C PHE A 227 -34.57 -19.22 15.63
N VAL A 228 -34.42 -20.29 14.86
CA VAL A 228 -33.49 -21.37 15.16
C VAL A 228 -32.06 -20.89 14.91
N ASP A 229 -31.16 -21.17 15.85
CA ASP A 229 -29.73 -20.85 15.71
C ASP A 229 -29.14 -21.54 14.49
N TYR A 230 -28.39 -20.78 13.70
CA TYR A 230 -27.73 -21.25 12.50
C TYR A 230 -26.20 -21.28 12.70
N GLU A 231 -25.58 -22.35 12.24
CA GLU A 231 -24.14 -22.49 12.25
C GLU A 231 -23.67 -23.13 10.93
N ASN A 232 -22.62 -22.58 10.34
CA ASN A 232 -22.01 -23.13 9.12
C ASN A 232 -20.51 -22.90 9.09
N ALA A 233 -19.79 -23.84 8.48
CA ALA A 233 -18.37 -23.67 8.19
C ALA A 233 -18.16 -22.81 6.94
N LEU A 234 -17.14 -21.97 6.98
CA LEU A 234 -16.72 -21.11 5.88
C LEU A 234 -15.20 -21.26 5.70
N THR A 235 -14.73 -21.28 4.46
CA THR A 235 -13.31 -21.27 4.15
C THR A 235 -12.94 -20.10 3.23
N SER A 236 -11.85 -19.45 3.50
CA SER A 236 -11.23 -18.46 2.62
C SER A 236 -10.02 -19.02 1.85
N LYS A 237 -9.78 -20.32 1.94
CA LYS A 237 -8.70 -21.00 1.23
C LYS A 237 -8.94 -21.04 -0.26
N SER A 238 -7.84 -20.92 -1.03
CA SER A 238 -7.86 -21.00 -2.49
C SER A 238 -8.71 -19.94 -3.20
N ILE A 239 -9.05 -18.84 -2.52
CA ILE A 239 -9.71 -17.69 -3.14
C ILE A 239 -8.69 -16.92 -3.99
N ASP A 240 -9.04 -16.63 -5.25
CA ASP A 240 -8.19 -15.85 -6.16
C ASP A 240 -7.72 -14.54 -5.49
N ARG A 241 -6.44 -14.19 -5.69
CA ARG A 241 -5.81 -13.02 -5.05
C ARG A 241 -6.51 -11.68 -5.38
N ASN A 242 -7.16 -11.57 -6.54
CA ASN A 242 -7.84 -10.35 -6.97
C ASN A 242 -9.25 -10.21 -6.37
N VAL A 243 -9.81 -11.28 -5.81
CA VAL A 243 -11.11 -11.25 -5.12
C VAL A 243 -10.96 -10.49 -3.82
N LYS A 244 -11.74 -9.43 -3.63
CA LYS A 244 -11.75 -8.61 -2.41
C LYS A 244 -12.94 -8.92 -1.50
N THR A 245 -14.02 -9.46 -2.07
CA THR A 245 -15.26 -9.74 -1.33
C THR A 245 -15.73 -11.15 -1.62
N VAL A 246 -16.09 -11.86 -0.57
CA VAL A 246 -16.74 -13.17 -0.60
C VAL A 246 -18.17 -12.97 -0.14
N THR A 247 -19.14 -13.20 -1.02
CA THR A 247 -20.55 -13.09 -0.66
C THR A 247 -21.06 -14.41 -0.08
N ASN A 248 -21.70 -14.35 1.06
CA ASN A 248 -22.31 -15.52 1.71
C ASN A 248 -23.60 -15.10 2.45
N ASP A 249 -24.73 -15.45 1.88
CA ASP A 249 -26.04 -15.18 2.46
C ASP A 249 -26.46 -16.36 3.36
N PHE A 250 -27.14 -16.06 4.45
CA PHE A 250 -27.68 -17.05 5.39
C PHE A 250 -29.20 -17.00 5.43
N SER A 251 -29.84 -18.15 5.50
CA SER A 251 -31.29 -18.26 5.72
C SER A 251 -31.55 -19.00 7.03
N ILE A 252 -32.24 -18.36 7.95
CA ILE A 252 -32.58 -18.90 9.27
C ILE A 252 -34.08 -19.14 9.39
N GLN A 253 -34.45 -20.20 10.14
CA GLN A 253 -35.86 -20.63 10.29
C GLN A 253 -36.47 -20.01 11.55
N PRO A 254 -37.70 -19.44 11.46
CA PRO A 254 -38.46 -18.99 12.62
C PRO A 254 -38.85 -20.13 13.58
#